data_06db7fd3da9ad7ca56abb918dd2b4f45
#
_entry.id   06db7fd3da9ad7ca56abb918dd2b4f45
#
_cell.length_a   1.000
_cell.length_b   1.000
_cell.length_c   1.000
_cell.angle_alpha   90.00
_cell.angle_beta   90.00
_cell.angle_gamma   90.00
#
_symmetry.space_group_name_H-M   'P 1'
#
loop_
_entity.id
_entity.type
_entity.pdbx_description
1 polymer ?
#
loop_
_entity_poly.entity_id
_entity_poly.type
_entity_poly.pdbx_seq_one_letter_code
_entity_poly.pdbx_strand_id
1 'polypeptide(L)'
;LIRLFFDKMKESDKKKGIGVIALGFLALMTGMDVMGDAMAFLKNEPWFAQLMISFTNPILGIIFGALLTALIQSSSASIGILQSLCSTGAVTFGAALPIILGQNIGTCITAMMGAIGANRNARRTALVHLLFNVVGVGLFSVIFYGLGIFIDWAFLTETAKAWDIAVIHTLFNVGATAVLMPMNGLLVKLAYLFIPAEPVHQAPVLLDERLLATPAVAVQQAHSVATKMGRDAADA
;
A
#
# COMPACT_ATOMS: atom_id res chain seq x y z
N LEU A 1 0.88 3.25 -38.34
CA LEU A 1 2.18 3.62 -37.72
C LEU A 1 2.60 2.60 -36.68
N ILE A 2 1.74 2.29 -35.70
CA ILE A 2 2.00 1.30 -34.63
C ILE A 2 2.30 -0.09 -35.20
N ARG A 3 1.51 -0.59 -36.17
CA ARG A 3 1.70 -1.89 -36.82
C ARG A 3 3.03 -1.96 -37.60
N LEU A 4 3.41 -0.89 -38.32
CA LEU A 4 4.70 -0.76 -38.99
C LEU A 4 5.89 -0.75 -38.02
N PHE A 5 5.71 -0.20 -36.82
CA PHE A 5 6.71 -0.21 -35.76
C PHE A 5 6.94 -1.61 -35.22
N PHE A 6 5.87 -2.37 -34.97
CA PHE A 6 5.95 -3.75 -34.49
C PHE A 6 6.49 -4.75 -35.55
N ASP A 7 6.16 -4.56 -36.84
CA ASP A 7 6.67 -5.43 -37.91
C ASP A 7 8.18 -5.24 -38.15
N LYS A 8 8.69 -4.01 -37.95
CA LYS A 8 10.14 -3.73 -38.01
C LYS A 8 10.93 -4.23 -36.81
N MET A 9 10.26 -4.55 -35.67
CA MET A 9 10.89 -5.00 -34.43
C MET A 9 11.02 -6.52 -34.33
N LYS A 10 10.95 -7.27 -35.42
CA LYS A 10 11.00 -8.74 -35.46
C LYS A 10 12.30 -9.37 -34.91
N GLU A 11 13.33 -8.57 -34.61
CA GLU A 11 14.67 -9.10 -34.37
C GLU A 11 15.09 -9.32 -32.90
N SER A 12 14.34 -8.83 -31.89
CA SER A 12 14.76 -9.05 -30.49
C SER A 12 13.61 -8.82 -29.51
N ASP A 13 13.31 -9.78 -28.65
CA ASP A 13 12.32 -9.67 -27.58
C ASP A 13 12.61 -8.51 -26.61
N LYS A 14 13.89 -8.15 -26.43
CA LYS A 14 14.30 -6.96 -25.66
C LYS A 14 13.84 -5.66 -26.29
N LYS A 15 13.97 -5.53 -27.62
CA LYS A 15 13.52 -4.32 -28.35
C LYS A 15 11.99 -4.18 -28.30
N LYS A 16 11.27 -5.31 -28.40
CA LYS A 16 9.81 -5.32 -28.23
C LYS A 16 9.42 -4.88 -26.82
N GLY A 17 10.09 -5.42 -25.78
CA GLY A 17 9.85 -5.05 -24.39
C GLY A 17 10.06 -3.56 -24.14
N ILE A 18 11.15 -2.97 -24.64
CA ILE A 18 11.42 -1.53 -24.55
C ILE A 18 10.32 -0.73 -25.27
N GLY A 19 9.89 -1.18 -26.45
CA GLY A 19 8.82 -0.52 -27.20
C GLY A 19 7.48 -0.53 -26.46
N VAL A 20 7.12 -1.66 -25.83
CA VAL A 20 5.90 -1.76 -24.99
C VAL A 20 5.97 -0.83 -23.78
N ILE A 21 7.12 -0.77 -23.10
CA ILE A 21 7.33 0.14 -21.96
C ILE A 21 7.20 1.60 -22.42
N ALA A 22 7.83 1.96 -23.54
CA ALA A 22 7.76 3.32 -24.07
C ALA A 22 6.32 3.72 -24.46
N LEU A 23 5.56 2.80 -25.09
CA LEU A 23 4.15 3.03 -25.41
C LEU A 23 3.28 3.16 -24.16
N GLY A 24 3.52 2.32 -23.14
CA GLY A 24 2.81 2.44 -21.87
C GLY A 24 3.11 3.78 -21.18
N PHE A 25 4.35 4.22 -21.18
CA PHE A 25 4.74 5.52 -20.64
C PHE A 25 4.11 6.68 -21.42
N LEU A 26 4.11 6.61 -22.75
CA LEU A 26 3.45 7.61 -23.59
C LEU A 26 1.95 7.69 -23.31
N ALA A 27 1.28 6.53 -23.20
CA ALA A 27 -0.15 6.49 -22.89
C ALA A 27 -0.45 7.08 -21.50
N LEU A 28 0.42 6.82 -20.51
CA LEU A 28 0.31 7.39 -19.17
C LEU A 28 0.48 8.92 -19.21
N MET A 29 1.51 9.43 -19.85
CA MET A 29 1.75 10.88 -19.96
C MET A 29 0.60 11.59 -20.69
N THR A 30 0.17 11.05 -21.83
CA THR A 30 -0.98 11.60 -22.57
C THR A 30 -2.26 11.59 -21.74
N GLY A 31 -2.49 10.50 -20.99
CA GLY A 31 -3.64 10.40 -20.08
C GLY A 31 -3.60 11.44 -18.95
N MET A 32 -2.41 11.74 -18.42
CA MET A 32 -2.24 12.80 -17.41
C MET A 32 -2.50 14.20 -18.00
N ASP A 33 -2.03 14.47 -19.21
CA ASP A 33 -2.29 15.74 -19.89
C ASP A 33 -3.79 15.94 -20.14
N VAL A 34 -4.49 14.91 -20.66
CA VAL A 34 -5.95 14.94 -20.86
C VAL A 34 -6.70 15.16 -19.55
N MET A 35 -6.27 14.52 -18.47
CA MET A 35 -6.87 14.77 -17.14
C MET A 35 -6.61 16.21 -16.67
N GLY A 36 -5.39 16.73 -16.85
CA GLY A 36 -5.04 18.11 -16.51
C GLY A 36 -5.92 19.11 -17.23
N ASP A 37 -6.08 18.94 -18.53
CA ASP A 37 -6.93 19.80 -19.36
C ASP A 37 -8.40 19.71 -18.93
N ALA A 38 -8.90 18.52 -18.68
CA ALA A 38 -10.27 18.30 -18.19
C ALA A 38 -10.53 18.93 -16.81
N MET A 39 -9.50 19.11 -15.99
CA MET A 39 -9.59 19.71 -14.66
C MET A 39 -9.22 21.20 -14.63
N ALA A 40 -8.75 21.76 -15.73
CA ALA A 40 -8.24 23.13 -15.78
C ALA A 40 -9.28 24.19 -15.35
N PHE A 41 -10.59 23.92 -15.58
CA PHE A 41 -11.67 24.80 -15.13
C PHE A 41 -11.73 24.95 -13.59
N LEU A 42 -11.32 23.93 -12.84
CA LEU A 42 -11.35 23.94 -11.36
C LEU A 42 -10.53 25.07 -10.77
N LYS A 43 -9.46 25.49 -11.46
CA LYS A 43 -8.59 26.58 -11.00
C LYS A 43 -9.37 27.87 -10.74
N ASN A 44 -10.42 28.13 -11.51
CA ASN A 44 -11.20 29.36 -11.46
C ASN A 44 -12.46 29.22 -10.56
N GLU A 45 -12.69 28.05 -9.99
CA GLU A 45 -13.85 27.75 -9.18
C GLU A 45 -13.62 28.11 -7.70
N PRO A 46 -14.36 29.09 -7.12
CA PRO A 46 -14.14 29.51 -5.72
C PRO A 46 -14.33 28.39 -4.70
N TRP A 47 -15.29 27.50 -4.94
CA TRP A 47 -15.52 26.35 -4.06
C TRP A 47 -14.34 25.38 -4.03
N PHE A 48 -13.66 25.20 -5.17
CA PHE A 48 -12.50 24.34 -5.26
C PHE A 48 -11.31 24.94 -4.53
N ALA A 49 -11.07 26.25 -4.66
CA ALA A 49 -10.05 26.95 -3.90
C ALA A 49 -10.28 26.81 -2.38
N GLN A 50 -11.51 26.98 -1.89
CA GLN A 50 -11.85 26.76 -0.49
C GLN A 50 -11.63 25.32 -0.05
N LEU A 51 -11.97 24.35 -0.89
CA LEU A 51 -11.72 22.94 -0.62
C LEU A 51 -10.23 22.64 -0.47
N MET A 52 -9.37 23.19 -1.36
CA MET A 52 -7.93 23.04 -1.27
C MET A 52 -7.36 23.69 -0.02
N ILE A 53 -7.87 24.87 0.37
CA ILE A 53 -7.50 25.53 1.64
C ILE A 53 -7.89 24.63 2.82
N SER A 54 -9.06 24.02 2.81
CA SER A 54 -9.49 23.11 3.88
C SER A 54 -8.55 21.90 4.03
N PHE A 55 -7.97 21.43 2.94
CA PHE A 55 -7.02 20.30 2.96
C PHE A 55 -5.62 20.67 3.44
N THR A 56 -5.32 21.95 3.66
CA THR A 56 -4.12 22.35 4.40
C THR A 56 -4.18 21.92 5.87
N ASN A 57 -5.38 21.65 6.39
CA ASN A 57 -5.53 20.96 7.66
C ASN A 57 -5.06 19.50 7.48
N PRO A 58 -4.03 19.03 8.24
CA PRO A 58 -3.44 17.72 8.05
C PRO A 58 -4.45 16.58 8.17
N ILE A 59 -5.36 16.66 9.12
CA ILE A 59 -6.35 15.61 9.37
C ILE A 59 -7.32 15.51 8.19
N LEU A 60 -7.85 16.63 7.72
CA LEU A 60 -8.79 16.65 6.60
C LEU A 60 -8.14 16.19 5.29
N GLY A 61 -6.91 16.65 5.03
CA GLY A 61 -6.16 16.22 3.85
C GLY A 61 -5.85 14.72 3.86
N ILE A 62 -5.42 14.17 5.01
CA ILE A 62 -5.16 12.73 5.17
C ILE A 62 -6.44 11.93 4.97
N ILE A 63 -7.55 12.32 5.59
CA ILE A 63 -8.83 11.62 5.42
C ILE A 63 -9.28 11.66 3.97
N PHE A 64 -9.19 12.82 3.32
CA PHE A 64 -9.56 12.95 1.90
C PHE A 64 -8.70 12.06 1.00
N GLY A 65 -7.38 12.10 1.15
CA GLY A 65 -6.45 11.28 0.36
C GLY A 65 -6.69 9.78 0.57
N ALA A 66 -6.97 9.36 1.82
CA ALA A 66 -7.29 7.98 2.16
C ALA A 66 -8.60 7.53 1.51
N LEU A 67 -9.65 8.32 1.61
CA LEU A 67 -10.95 8.03 1.00
C LEU A 67 -10.86 8.00 -0.52
N LEU A 68 -10.19 8.97 -1.14
CA LEU A 68 -10.00 9.03 -2.59
C LEU A 68 -9.33 7.75 -3.10
N THR A 69 -8.22 7.35 -2.48
CA THR A 69 -7.50 6.15 -2.91
C THR A 69 -8.28 4.87 -2.60
N ALA A 70 -8.97 4.82 -1.47
CA ALA A 70 -9.82 3.68 -1.11
C ALA A 70 -10.98 3.47 -2.10
N LEU A 71 -11.59 4.56 -2.59
CA LEU A 71 -12.66 4.52 -3.59
C LEU A 71 -12.12 4.09 -4.96
N ILE A 72 -11.00 4.66 -5.38
CA ILE A 72 -10.39 4.36 -6.69
C ILE A 72 -9.72 2.97 -6.67
N GLN A 73 -9.28 2.49 -5.50
CA GLN A 73 -8.54 1.24 -5.31
C GLN A 73 -7.23 1.16 -6.13
N SER A 74 -6.69 2.30 -6.54
CA SER A 74 -5.45 2.42 -7.28
C SER A 74 -4.68 3.64 -6.79
N SER A 75 -3.58 3.42 -6.10
CA SER A 75 -2.71 4.51 -5.63
C SER A 75 -2.06 5.26 -6.78
N SER A 76 -1.66 4.57 -7.85
CA SER A 76 -1.09 5.21 -9.04
C SER A 76 -2.09 6.15 -9.72
N ALA A 77 -3.37 5.71 -9.85
CA ALA A 77 -4.41 6.57 -10.41
C ALA A 77 -4.71 7.76 -9.50
N SER A 78 -4.79 7.54 -8.19
CA SER A 78 -5.03 8.59 -7.20
C SER A 78 -3.91 9.66 -7.21
N ILE A 79 -2.65 9.21 -7.28
CA ILE A 79 -1.50 10.11 -7.40
C ILE A 79 -1.53 10.84 -8.74
N GLY A 80 -1.85 10.16 -9.84
CA GLY A 80 -1.98 10.77 -11.16
C GLY A 80 -3.03 11.86 -11.20
N ILE A 81 -4.18 11.67 -10.53
CA ILE A 81 -5.22 12.71 -10.37
C ILE A 81 -4.65 13.93 -9.63
N LEU A 82 -3.95 13.70 -8.51
CA LEU A 82 -3.35 14.81 -7.75
C LEU A 82 -2.29 15.55 -8.56
N GLN A 83 -1.45 14.82 -9.31
CA GLN A 83 -0.46 15.40 -10.22
C GLN A 83 -1.12 16.26 -11.32
N SER A 84 -2.22 15.76 -11.89
CA SER A 84 -2.98 16.49 -12.92
C SER A 84 -3.63 17.76 -12.33
N LEU A 85 -4.15 17.68 -11.10
CA LEU A 85 -4.65 18.86 -10.38
C LEU A 85 -3.52 19.87 -10.10
N CYS A 86 -2.33 19.42 -9.71
CA CYS A 86 -1.18 20.31 -9.52
C CYS A 86 -0.77 21.01 -10.80
N SER A 87 -0.90 20.37 -11.97
CA SER A 87 -0.61 20.98 -13.26
C SER A 87 -1.52 22.18 -13.57
N THR A 88 -2.72 22.26 -12.96
CA THR A 88 -3.58 23.45 -13.07
C THR A 88 -3.07 24.66 -12.30
N GLY A 89 -2.12 24.46 -11.38
CA GLY A 89 -1.61 25.51 -10.48
C GLY A 89 -2.55 25.88 -9.33
N ALA A 90 -3.57 25.10 -9.07
CA ALA A 90 -4.55 25.36 -8.01
C ALA A 90 -4.22 24.70 -6.67
N VAL A 91 -3.22 23.81 -6.62
CA VAL A 91 -2.87 23.01 -5.44
C VAL A 91 -1.56 23.51 -4.85
N THR A 92 -1.55 23.82 -3.56
CA THR A 92 -0.33 24.19 -2.82
C THR A 92 0.32 22.95 -2.18
N PHE A 93 1.60 23.06 -1.80
CA PHE A 93 2.28 22.01 -1.03
C PHE A 93 1.55 21.70 0.28
N GLY A 94 1.00 22.75 0.93
CA GLY A 94 0.24 22.59 2.18
C GLY A 94 -0.99 21.70 2.05
N ALA A 95 -1.66 21.71 0.88
CA ALA A 95 -2.77 20.82 0.60
C ALA A 95 -2.30 19.46 0.06
N ALA A 96 -1.30 19.45 -0.81
CA ALA A 96 -0.82 18.21 -1.46
C ALA A 96 -0.22 17.22 -0.45
N LEU A 97 0.61 17.70 0.48
CA LEU A 97 1.35 16.85 1.42
C LEU A 97 0.43 15.95 2.27
N PRO A 98 -0.58 16.46 2.99
CA PRO A 98 -1.45 15.60 3.76
C PRO A 98 -2.31 14.69 2.88
N ILE A 99 -2.70 15.12 1.68
CA ILE A 99 -3.41 14.26 0.72
C ILE A 99 -2.54 13.06 0.34
N ILE A 100 -1.26 13.27 0.00
CA ILE A 100 -0.30 12.19 -0.32
C ILE A 100 -0.16 11.21 0.85
N LEU A 101 -0.04 11.71 2.07
CA LEU A 101 0.04 10.86 3.25
C LEU A 101 -1.23 10.00 3.39
N GLY A 102 -2.40 10.60 3.17
CA GLY A 102 -3.66 9.88 3.17
C GLY A 102 -3.77 8.82 2.08
N GLN A 103 -3.30 9.11 0.87
CA GLN A 103 -3.30 8.16 -0.25
C GLN A 103 -2.53 6.88 0.09
N ASN A 104 -1.47 6.98 0.88
CA ASN A 104 -0.73 5.79 1.36
C ASN A 104 -1.58 4.91 2.29
N ILE A 105 -2.35 5.50 3.20
CA ILE A 105 -3.30 4.75 4.04
C ILE A 105 -4.40 4.12 3.18
N GLY A 106 -4.96 4.87 2.23
CA GLY A 106 -6.01 4.39 1.33
C GLY A 106 -5.60 3.19 0.49
N THR A 107 -4.32 3.07 0.15
CA THR A 107 -3.76 1.92 -0.58
C THR A 107 -4.01 0.59 0.14
N CYS A 108 -4.14 0.59 1.46
CA CYS A 108 -4.32 -0.63 2.25
C CYS A 108 -5.69 -1.27 2.06
N ILE A 109 -6.69 -0.53 1.53
CA ILE A 109 -8.06 -1.02 1.41
C ILE A 109 -8.15 -2.28 0.55
N THR A 110 -7.37 -2.38 -0.52
CA THR A 110 -7.36 -3.54 -1.42
C THR A 110 -6.90 -4.80 -0.71
N ALA A 111 -5.82 -4.70 0.08
CA ALA A 111 -5.33 -5.81 0.90
C ALA A 111 -6.33 -6.18 2.01
N MET A 112 -6.95 -5.18 2.64
CA MET A 112 -7.97 -5.40 3.68
C MET A 112 -9.22 -6.08 3.10
N MET A 113 -9.69 -5.66 1.94
CA MET A 113 -10.83 -6.29 1.26
C MET A 113 -10.50 -7.74 0.84
N GLY A 114 -9.31 -7.97 0.27
CA GLY A 114 -8.85 -9.32 -0.07
C GLY A 114 -8.65 -10.25 1.13
N ALA A 115 -8.52 -9.68 2.32
CA ALA A 115 -8.39 -10.43 3.57
C ALA A 115 -9.74 -10.85 4.18
N ILE A 116 -10.88 -10.35 3.66
CA ILE A 116 -12.22 -10.73 4.11
C ILE A 116 -12.46 -12.20 3.73
N GLY A 117 -12.76 -13.03 4.72
CA GLY A 117 -12.94 -14.47 4.52
C GLY A 117 -11.66 -15.28 4.32
N ALA A 118 -10.49 -14.63 4.26
CA ALA A 118 -9.21 -15.31 4.15
C ALA A 118 -8.72 -15.89 5.48
N ASN A 119 -7.72 -16.76 5.42
CA ASN A 119 -7.10 -17.34 6.59
C ASN A 119 -6.44 -16.27 7.50
N ARG A 120 -6.17 -16.62 8.75
CA ARG A 120 -5.63 -15.69 9.75
C ARG A 120 -4.32 -15.05 9.35
N ASN A 121 -3.44 -15.78 8.65
CA ASN A 121 -2.15 -15.26 8.23
C ASN A 121 -2.31 -14.19 7.14
N ALA A 122 -3.21 -14.39 6.18
CA ALA A 122 -3.55 -13.38 5.18
C ALA A 122 -4.15 -12.11 5.84
N ARG A 123 -5.04 -12.28 6.81
CA ARG A 123 -5.60 -11.16 7.59
C ARG A 123 -4.54 -10.42 8.39
N ARG A 124 -3.57 -11.14 9.01
CA ARG A 124 -2.42 -10.51 9.69
C ARG A 124 -1.55 -9.73 8.73
N THR A 125 -1.26 -10.28 7.54
CA THR A 125 -0.47 -9.60 6.52
C THR A 125 -1.15 -8.30 6.07
N ALA A 126 -2.45 -8.32 5.82
CA ALA A 126 -3.21 -7.11 5.48
C ALA A 126 -3.20 -6.09 6.63
N LEU A 127 -3.30 -6.55 7.89
CA LEU A 127 -3.23 -5.69 9.07
C LEU A 127 -1.82 -5.09 9.26
N VAL A 128 -0.75 -5.87 9.04
CA VAL A 128 0.63 -5.35 9.07
C VAL A 128 0.82 -4.26 8.03
N HIS A 129 0.28 -4.45 6.80
CA HIS A 129 0.31 -3.43 5.76
C HIS A 129 -0.42 -2.15 6.18
N LEU A 130 -1.61 -2.26 6.78
CA LEU A 130 -2.35 -1.12 7.33
C LEU A 130 -1.56 -0.43 8.46
N LEU A 131 -1.05 -1.19 9.43
CA LEU A 131 -0.26 -0.66 10.54
C LEU A 131 0.99 0.06 10.06
N PHE A 132 1.70 -0.50 9.08
CA PHE A 132 2.87 0.14 8.48
C PHE A 132 2.53 1.53 7.95
N ASN A 133 1.45 1.66 7.16
CA ASN A 133 1.06 2.94 6.58
C ASN A 133 0.51 3.91 7.63
N VAL A 134 -0.34 3.46 8.55
CA VAL A 134 -0.90 4.32 9.61
C VAL A 134 0.19 4.83 10.55
N VAL A 135 1.10 3.94 11.00
CA VAL A 135 2.22 4.32 11.87
C VAL A 135 3.20 5.23 11.11
N GLY A 136 3.50 4.90 9.84
CA GLY A 136 4.36 5.73 8.99
C GLY A 136 3.80 7.13 8.79
N VAL A 137 2.53 7.25 8.41
CA VAL A 137 1.85 8.54 8.25
C VAL A 137 1.78 9.30 9.58
N GLY A 138 1.43 8.62 10.68
CA GLY A 138 1.41 9.22 12.00
C GLY A 138 2.77 9.79 12.42
N LEU A 139 3.82 8.98 12.26
CA LEU A 139 5.19 9.38 12.60
C LEU A 139 5.66 10.58 11.76
N PHE A 140 5.49 10.51 10.44
CA PHE A 140 5.86 11.60 9.55
C PHE A 140 5.05 12.88 9.84
N SER A 141 3.75 12.74 10.07
CA SER A 141 2.90 13.90 10.43
C SER A 141 3.36 14.56 11.72
N VAL A 142 3.62 13.76 12.77
CA VAL A 142 4.08 14.29 14.06
C VAL A 142 5.44 14.98 13.92
N ILE A 143 6.38 14.38 13.20
CA ILE A 143 7.70 14.98 12.98
C ILE A 143 7.57 16.25 12.13
N PHE A 144 6.89 16.18 10.98
CA PHE A 144 6.82 17.30 10.05
C PHE A 144 6.07 18.50 10.62
N TYR A 145 4.86 18.29 11.13
CA TYR A 145 4.06 19.36 11.70
C TYR A 145 4.55 19.78 13.08
N GLY A 146 5.16 18.87 13.86
CA GLY A 146 5.83 19.20 15.12
C GLY A 146 7.05 20.09 14.91
N LEU A 147 7.88 19.82 13.91
CA LEU A 147 8.98 20.70 13.53
C LEU A 147 8.47 22.05 12.99
N GLY A 148 7.31 22.06 12.33
CA GLY A 148 6.67 23.28 11.85
C GLY A 148 6.27 24.28 12.94
N ILE A 149 6.26 23.86 14.22
CA ILE A 149 6.10 24.80 15.36
C ILE A 149 7.35 25.69 15.53
N PHE A 150 8.52 25.15 15.16
CA PHE A 150 9.81 25.83 15.33
C PHE A 150 10.38 26.37 14.01
N ILE A 151 9.96 25.80 12.89
CA ILE A 151 10.46 26.10 11.54
C ILE A 151 9.29 26.61 10.71
N ASP A 152 9.40 27.80 10.17
CA ASP A 152 8.43 28.30 9.20
C ASP A 152 8.66 27.60 7.86
N TRP A 153 7.73 26.72 7.49
CA TRP A 153 7.72 26.01 6.20
C TRP A 153 7.14 26.91 5.10
N ALA A 154 7.86 27.97 4.72
CA ALA A 154 7.41 28.95 3.73
C ALA A 154 6.95 28.30 2.41
N PHE A 155 7.56 27.18 2.01
CA PHE A 155 7.19 26.45 0.79
C PHE A 155 5.76 25.86 0.82
N LEU A 156 5.13 25.69 1.97
CA LEU A 156 3.78 25.16 2.06
C LEU A 156 2.73 26.03 1.37
N THR A 157 3.01 27.32 1.21
CA THR A 157 2.13 28.26 0.51
C THR A 157 2.39 28.30 -1.01
N GLU A 158 3.49 27.71 -1.46
CA GLU A 158 3.83 27.65 -2.86
C GLU A 158 2.99 26.62 -3.61
N THR A 159 2.80 26.83 -4.90
CA THR A 159 2.08 25.90 -5.78
C THR A 159 2.93 24.67 -6.05
N ALA A 160 2.37 23.50 -5.76
CA ALA A 160 2.99 22.21 -6.05
C ALA A 160 2.85 21.86 -7.54
N LYS A 161 3.89 21.29 -8.12
CA LYS A 161 3.91 20.75 -9.48
C LYS A 161 3.77 19.24 -9.48
N ALA A 162 3.40 18.64 -10.60
CA ALA A 162 3.26 17.20 -10.75
C ALA A 162 4.53 16.42 -10.31
N TRP A 163 5.71 16.93 -10.64
CA TRP A 163 6.98 16.38 -10.21
C TRP A 163 7.15 16.36 -8.69
N ASP A 164 6.74 17.42 -8.00
CA ASP A 164 6.90 17.55 -6.55
C ASP A 164 6.08 16.46 -5.82
N ILE A 165 4.91 16.13 -6.34
CA ILE A 165 4.06 15.04 -5.82
C ILE A 165 4.81 13.70 -5.88
N ALA A 166 5.48 13.41 -7.02
CA ALA A 166 6.26 12.20 -7.17
C ALA A 166 7.44 12.14 -6.19
N VAL A 167 8.13 13.27 -5.98
CA VAL A 167 9.25 13.38 -5.04
C VAL A 167 8.78 13.18 -3.60
N ILE A 168 7.74 13.90 -3.18
CA ILE A 168 7.19 13.78 -1.81
C ILE A 168 6.73 12.35 -1.55
N HIS A 169 5.98 11.74 -2.48
CA HIS A 169 5.51 10.37 -2.35
C HIS A 169 6.68 9.37 -2.24
N THR A 170 7.72 9.55 -3.05
CA THR A 170 8.92 8.69 -3.01
C THR A 170 9.68 8.85 -1.70
N LEU A 171 9.92 10.11 -1.27
CA LEU A 171 10.63 10.40 -0.02
C LEU A 171 9.88 9.84 1.19
N PHE A 172 8.55 9.96 1.21
CA PHE A 172 7.74 9.37 2.27
C PHE A 172 7.90 7.84 2.29
N ASN A 173 7.73 7.16 1.15
CA ASN A 173 7.79 5.70 1.11
C ASN A 173 9.19 5.15 1.46
N VAL A 174 10.25 5.77 0.93
CA VAL A 174 11.63 5.39 1.26
C VAL A 174 11.92 5.65 2.73
N GLY A 175 11.56 6.83 3.24
CA GLY A 175 11.76 7.21 4.63
C GLY A 175 10.96 6.33 5.60
N ALA A 176 9.68 6.09 5.32
CA ALA A 176 8.85 5.20 6.13
C ALA A 176 9.42 3.77 6.15
N THR A 177 9.88 3.27 5.00
CA THR A 177 10.53 1.96 4.92
C THR A 177 11.83 1.91 5.73
N ALA A 178 12.69 2.91 5.60
CA ALA A 178 13.95 2.97 6.33
C ALA A 178 13.74 2.97 7.85
N VAL A 179 12.70 3.67 8.34
CA VAL A 179 12.41 3.76 9.78
C VAL A 179 11.66 2.54 10.30
N LEU A 180 10.65 2.05 9.56
CA LEU A 180 9.76 1.00 10.05
C LEU A 180 10.26 -0.42 9.74
N MET A 181 11.15 -0.61 8.76
CA MET A 181 11.71 -1.93 8.44
C MET A 181 12.45 -2.56 9.62
N PRO A 182 13.32 -1.83 10.37
CA PRO A 182 13.92 -2.36 11.60
C PRO A 182 12.89 -2.70 12.69
N MET A 183 11.74 -2.03 12.69
CA MET A 183 10.65 -2.20 13.65
C MET A 183 9.60 -3.24 13.21
N ASN A 184 9.84 -3.95 12.11
CA ASN A 184 8.89 -4.92 11.56
C ASN A 184 8.41 -5.94 12.60
N GLY A 185 9.30 -6.42 13.49
CA GLY A 185 8.93 -7.32 14.58
C GLY A 185 7.86 -6.77 15.52
N LEU A 186 7.82 -5.45 15.74
CA LEU A 186 6.78 -4.78 16.53
C LEU A 186 5.44 -4.79 15.79
N LEU A 187 5.44 -4.44 14.49
CA LEU A 187 4.22 -4.44 13.67
C LEU A 187 3.59 -5.84 13.59
N VAL A 188 4.44 -6.87 13.45
CA VAL A 188 4.00 -8.26 13.48
C VAL A 188 3.42 -8.65 14.85
N LYS A 189 4.06 -8.28 15.96
CA LYS A 189 3.52 -8.51 17.31
C LYS A 189 2.15 -7.86 17.51
N LEU A 190 1.99 -6.61 17.03
CA LEU A 190 0.69 -5.94 17.07
C LEU A 190 -0.36 -6.68 16.24
N ALA A 191 0.00 -7.18 15.06
CA ALA A 191 -0.92 -7.96 14.24
C ALA A 191 -1.36 -9.28 14.94
N TYR A 192 -0.47 -9.94 15.67
CA TYR A 192 -0.82 -11.11 16.50
C TYR A 192 -1.68 -10.75 17.70
N LEU A 193 -1.54 -9.56 18.26
CA LEU A 193 -2.39 -9.08 19.35
C LEU A 193 -3.84 -8.89 18.86
N PHE A 194 -4.04 -8.30 17.70
CA PHE A 194 -5.37 -8.08 17.13
C PHE A 194 -6.00 -9.34 16.52
N ILE A 195 -5.16 -10.25 15.98
CA ILE A 195 -5.59 -11.50 15.35
C ILE A 195 -4.79 -12.65 15.99
N PRO A 196 -5.21 -13.20 17.14
CA PRO A 196 -4.48 -14.24 17.84
C PRO A 196 -4.31 -15.51 16.99
N ALA A 197 -3.29 -16.32 17.35
CA ALA A 197 -3.13 -17.64 16.74
C ALA A 197 -4.34 -18.53 17.07
N GLU A 198 -4.67 -19.46 16.17
CA GLU A 198 -5.53 -20.56 16.56
C GLU A 198 -4.78 -21.42 17.56
N PRO A 199 -5.44 -21.88 18.62
CA PRO A 199 -4.91 -23.03 19.34
C PRO A 199 -4.65 -24.11 18.28
N VAL A 200 -3.42 -24.61 18.25
CA VAL A 200 -3.06 -25.70 17.35
C VAL A 200 -3.91 -26.89 17.78
N HIS A 201 -5.10 -27.04 17.20
CA HIS A 201 -5.77 -28.33 17.19
C HIS A 201 -4.87 -29.20 16.31
N GLN A 202 -3.95 -29.88 16.95
CA GLN A 202 -3.21 -30.95 16.29
C GLN A 202 -4.29 -31.95 15.86
N ALA A 203 -4.61 -31.94 14.55
CA ALA A 203 -5.45 -33.00 14.03
C ALA A 203 -4.81 -34.33 14.51
N PRO A 204 -5.60 -35.25 15.07
CA PRO A 204 -5.07 -36.53 15.49
C PRO A 204 -4.32 -37.10 14.27
N VAL A 205 -3.06 -37.49 14.48
CA VAL A 205 -2.28 -38.12 13.43
C VAL A 205 -2.96 -39.42 13.13
N LEU A 206 -3.83 -39.44 12.13
CA LEU A 206 -4.50 -40.64 11.65
C LEU A 206 -3.41 -41.58 11.12
N LEU A 207 -3.47 -42.83 11.59
CA LEU A 207 -2.62 -43.90 11.06
C LEU A 207 -2.98 -44.09 9.58
N ASP A 208 -2.01 -43.94 8.69
CA ASP A 208 -2.23 -44.12 7.25
C ASP A 208 -2.32 -45.62 6.96
N GLU A 209 -3.47 -46.08 6.46
CA GLU A 209 -3.70 -47.49 6.09
C GLU A 209 -2.65 -48.00 5.08
N ARG A 210 -2.07 -47.16 4.29
CA ARG A 210 -1.00 -47.49 3.31
C ARG A 210 0.26 -48.02 3.99
N LEU A 211 0.47 -47.66 5.27
CA LEU A 211 1.63 -48.12 6.06
C LEU A 211 1.47 -49.57 6.52
N LEU A 212 0.27 -50.11 6.46
CA LEU A 212 0.05 -51.54 6.77
C LEU A 212 0.79 -52.46 5.81
N ALA A 213 1.10 -51.97 4.59
CA ALA A 213 1.96 -52.69 3.65
C ALA A 213 3.40 -52.86 4.12
N THR A 214 3.83 -52.05 5.16
CA THR A 214 5.18 -52.11 5.74
C THR A 214 5.04 -52.21 7.27
N PRO A 215 4.84 -53.40 7.82
CA PRO A 215 4.46 -53.60 9.23
C PRO A 215 5.40 -52.94 10.25
N ALA A 216 6.70 -52.96 10.02
CA ALA A 216 7.69 -52.32 10.90
C ALA A 216 7.48 -50.79 11.02
N VAL A 217 7.17 -50.12 9.89
CA VAL A 217 6.91 -48.67 9.86
C VAL A 217 5.55 -48.35 10.48
N ALA A 218 4.54 -49.18 10.24
CA ALA A 218 3.22 -49.04 10.86
C ALA A 218 3.28 -49.11 12.39
N VAL A 219 4.02 -50.08 12.95
CA VAL A 219 4.23 -50.23 14.39
C VAL A 219 4.98 -49.03 14.98
N GLN A 220 6.02 -48.56 14.30
CA GLN A 220 6.79 -47.38 14.76
C GLN A 220 5.92 -46.13 14.78
N GLN A 221 5.09 -45.94 13.77
CA GLN A 221 4.17 -44.79 13.71
C GLN A 221 3.08 -44.89 14.76
N ALA A 222 2.49 -46.08 14.99
CA ALA A 222 1.51 -46.31 16.03
C ALA A 222 2.10 -45.99 17.42
N HIS A 223 3.34 -46.42 17.67
CA HIS A 223 4.06 -46.13 18.92
C HIS A 223 4.31 -44.60 19.08
N SER A 224 4.72 -43.90 18.02
CA SER A 224 4.95 -42.45 18.08
C SER A 224 3.64 -41.68 18.36
N VAL A 225 2.53 -42.09 17.73
CA VAL A 225 1.21 -41.50 17.95
C VAL A 225 0.73 -41.73 19.37
N ALA A 226 0.83 -42.98 19.88
CA ALA A 226 0.46 -43.29 21.24
C ALA A 226 1.29 -42.54 22.29
N THR A 227 2.60 -42.39 22.07
CA THR A 227 3.50 -41.63 22.95
C THR A 227 3.12 -40.15 22.96
N LYS A 228 2.76 -39.57 21.77
CA LYS A 228 2.31 -38.19 21.67
C LYS A 228 0.98 -37.98 22.40
N MET A 229 0.00 -38.87 22.16
CA MET A 229 -1.28 -38.80 22.86
C MET A 229 -1.11 -38.89 24.40
N GLY A 230 -0.18 -39.73 24.88
CA GLY A 230 0.13 -39.81 26.30
C GLY A 230 0.73 -38.52 26.87
N ARG A 231 1.56 -37.82 26.12
CA ARG A 231 2.09 -36.50 26.54
C ARG A 231 1.01 -35.45 26.55
N ASP A 232 0.24 -35.35 25.46
CA ASP A 232 -0.86 -34.37 25.35
C ASP A 232 -1.90 -34.54 26.45
N ALA A 233 -2.16 -35.81 26.91
CA ALA A 233 -3.05 -36.10 28.03
C ALA A 233 -2.42 -35.78 29.39
N ALA A 234 -1.10 -35.80 29.51
CA ALA A 234 -0.41 -35.44 30.77
C ALA A 234 -0.27 -33.93 30.94
N ASP A 235 -0.28 -33.16 29.83
CA ASP A 235 -0.14 -31.69 29.79
C ASP A 235 -1.53 -30.99 29.87
N ALA A 236 -2.66 -31.72 29.83
CA ALA A 236 -4.04 -31.22 29.90
C ALA A 236 -4.57 -31.18 31.32
#